data_04979666ec855c8491e7ccb470ae6701
#
_entry.id   04979666ec855c8491e7ccb470ae6701
#
_cell.length_a   1.000
_cell.length_b   1.000
_cell.length_c   1.000
_cell.angle_alpha   90.00
_cell.angle_beta   90.00
_cell.angle_gamma   90.00
#
_symmetry.space_group_name_H-M   'P 1'
#
loop_
_entity.id
_entity.type
_entity.pdbx_description
1 polymer ?
#
loop_
_entity_poly.entity_id
_entity_poly.type
_entity_poly.pdbx_seq_one_letter_code
_entity_poly.pdbx_strand_id
1 'polypeptide(L)'
;MKNFFRKVAFGLKPDEKAPSDPLGWAQKQVEAISDLNWKGKHIYSEKEMRKYWITQRVEENTTLRKKFKNDPQGFERAEKQLEHDTGGKYWPSNEICIRHAEGVRSNNPVLAKLWYFWTNHFTISDTQRLPEFSTGAYHREFIRAN
;
A
#
# COMPACT_ATOMS: atom_id res chain seq x y z
N MET A 1 27.07 -15.53 -8.61
CA MET A 1 26.63 -14.89 -7.36
C MET A 1 25.75 -13.66 -7.58
N LYS A 2 26.15 -12.64 -8.35
CA LYS A 2 25.32 -11.43 -8.61
C LYS A 2 23.90 -11.72 -9.10
N ASN A 3 23.70 -12.76 -9.91
CA ASN A 3 22.38 -13.15 -10.41
C ASN A 3 21.44 -13.72 -9.34
N PHE A 4 21.98 -14.36 -8.29
CA PHE A 4 21.18 -14.83 -7.16
C PHE A 4 20.47 -13.67 -6.47
N PHE A 5 21.20 -12.64 -6.04
CA PHE A 5 20.65 -11.50 -5.33
C PHE A 5 19.63 -10.70 -6.17
N ARG A 6 19.79 -10.67 -7.50
CA ARG A 6 18.80 -10.07 -8.40
C ARG A 6 17.50 -10.88 -8.50
N LYS A 7 17.61 -12.22 -8.39
CA LYS A 7 16.44 -13.10 -8.46
C LYS A 7 15.66 -13.13 -7.16
N VAL A 8 16.32 -13.24 -6.01
CA VAL A 8 15.68 -13.40 -4.70
C VAL A 8 15.42 -12.08 -3.97
N ALA A 9 16.09 -11.00 -4.39
CA ALA A 9 15.94 -9.64 -3.85
C ALA A 9 15.97 -8.62 -5.00
N PHE A 10 16.07 -7.34 -4.69
CA PHE A 10 16.29 -6.27 -5.69
C PHE A 10 17.79 -6.05 -6.01
N GLY A 11 18.65 -6.94 -5.59
CA GLY A 11 20.10 -6.83 -5.65
C GLY A 11 20.70 -6.58 -4.27
N LEU A 12 22.01 -6.36 -4.23
CA LEU A 12 22.71 -5.84 -3.06
C LEU A 12 22.80 -4.32 -3.16
N LYS A 13 22.84 -3.64 -2.02
CA LYS A 13 23.11 -2.19 -1.98
C LYS A 13 24.53 -1.93 -2.50
N PRO A 14 24.83 -0.71 -3.01
CA PRO A 14 26.12 -0.41 -3.62
C PRO A 14 27.33 -0.77 -2.73
N ASP A 15 27.22 -0.54 -1.42
CA ASP A 15 28.30 -0.75 -0.45
C ASP A 15 28.14 -2.08 0.33
N GLU A 16 27.17 -2.90 -0.04
CA GLU A 16 26.89 -4.17 0.65
C GLU A 16 27.74 -5.30 0.09
N LYS A 17 28.50 -5.97 0.96
CA LYS A 17 29.27 -7.15 0.59
C LYS A 17 28.34 -8.35 0.46
N ALA A 18 28.58 -9.16 -0.57
CA ALA A 18 27.84 -10.40 -0.75
C ALA A 18 28.05 -11.32 0.46
N PRO A 19 26.97 -11.84 1.07
CA PRO A 19 27.06 -12.81 2.16
C PRO A 19 27.83 -14.06 1.72
N SER A 20 28.58 -14.66 2.65
CA SER A 20 29.27 -15.93 2.41
C SER A 20 28.32 -17.11 2.23
N ASP A 21 27.16 -17.07 2.90
CA ASP A 21 26.03 -17.99 2.74
C ASP A 21 24.81 -17.25 2.17
N PRO A 22 24.62 -17.21 0.85
CA PRO A 22 23.51 -16.50 0.23
C PRO A 22 22.13 -17.11 0.53
N LEU A 23 22.04 -18.43 0.67
CA LEU A 23 20.77 -19.11 0.97
C LEU A 23 20.33 -18.85 2.41
N GLY A 24 21.22 -19.06 3.38
CA GLY A 24 20.93 -18.77 4.78
C GLY A 24 20.65 -17.29 5.02
N TRP A 25 21.31 -16.39 4.28
CA TRP A 25 20.98 -14.97 4.30
C TRP A 25 19.55 -14.70 3.82
N ALA A 26 19.14 -15.31 2.70
CA ALA A 26 17.80 -15.14 2.17
C ALA A 26 16.73 -15.74 3.11
N GLN A 27 16.98 -16.92 3.65
CA GLN A 27 16.07 -17.58 4.59
C GLN A 27 15.83 -16.74 5.85
N LYS A 28 16.88 -16.23 6.48
CA LYS A 28 16.77 -15.34 7.65
C LYS A 28 15.94 -14.11 7.38
N GLN A 29 15.98 -13.58 6.16
CA GLN A 29 15.18 -12.42 5.80
C GLN A 29 13.68 -12.74 5.59
N VAL A 30 13.36 -13.95 5.19
CA VAL A 30 11.95 -14.40 5.08
C VAL A 30 11.38 -14.70 6.48
N GLU A 31 12.20 -15.30 7.37
CA GLU A 31 11.79 -15.61 8.74
C GLU A 31 11.61 -14.37 9.63
N ALA A 32 12.30 -13.28 9.33
CA ALA A 32 12.28 -12.05 10.11
C ALA A 32 11.44 -10.98 9.42
N ILE A 33 10.13 -10.95 9.71
CA ILE A 33 9.26 -9.87 9.23
C ILE A 33 9.67 -8.57 9.93
N SER A 34 10.18 -7.62 9.16
CA SER A 34 10.58 -6.31 9.64
C SER A 34 9.46 -5.30 9.52
N ASP A 35 9.47 -4.26 10.36
CA ASP A 35 8.57 -3.12 10.20
C ASP A 35 8.80 -2.41 8.87
N LEU A 36 7.75 -1.73 8.39
CA LEU A 36 7.85 -0.90 7.20
C LEU A 36 8.76 0.31 7.44
N ASN A 37 9.72 0.50 6.56
CA ASN A 37 10.60 1.67 6.58
C ASN A 37 9.92 2.88 5.89
N TRP A 38 8.70 3.20 6.32
CA TRP A 38 7.93 4.33 5.81
C TRP A 38 7.75 5.40 6.87
N LYS A 39 8.14 6.62 6.57
CA LYS A 39 8.02 7.79 7.46
C LYS A 39 6.97 8.79 6.97
N GLY A 40 6.23 8.45 5.93
CA GLY A 40 5.17 9.28 5.37
C GLY A 40 3.94 9.35 6.28
N LYS A 41 3.14 10.38 6.07
CA LYS A 41 1.81 10.51 6.72
C LYS A 41 0.79 9.63 6.00
N HIS A 42 -0.31 9.31 6.67
CA HIS A 42 -1.47 8.64 6.09
C HIS A 42 -1.28 7.16 5.71
N ILE A 43 -0.66 6.37 6.57
CA ILE A 43 -0.83 4.92 6.55
C ILE A 43 -2.00 4.58 7.46
N TYR A 44 -3.06 4.03 6.88
CA TYR A 44 -4.24 3.61 7.62
C TYR A 44 -4.28 2.08 7.72
N SER A 45 -4.60 1.55 8.89
CA SER A 45 -4.95 0.14 9.06
C SER A 45 -6.26 -0.19 8.33
N GLU A 46 -6.53 -1.47 8.11
CA GLU A 46 -7.80 -1.93 7.53
C GLU A 46 -9.00 -1.41 8.33
N LYS A 47 -8.90 -1.45 9.67
CA LYS A 47 -9.96 -0.97 10.57
C LYS A 47 -10.24 0.53 10.42
N GLU A 48 -9.20 1.35 10.28
CA GLU A 48 -9.34 2.79 10.05
C GLU A 48 -9.92 3.08 8.68
N MET A 49 -9.48 2.34 7.65
CA MET A 49 -10.00 2.47 6.29
C MET A 49 -11.47 2.09 6.21
N ARG A 50 -11.87 1.02 6.87
CA ARG A 50 -13.28 0.59 6.95
C ARG A 50 -14.15 1.63 7.66
N LYS A 51 -13.68 2.16 8.79
CA LYS A 51 -14.37 3.24 9.51
C LYS A 51 -14.53 4.47 8.63
N TYR A 52 -13.46 4.87 7.98
CA TYR A 52 -13.49 5.98 7.05
C TYR A 52 -14.50 5.77 5.91
N TRP A 53 -14.50 4.59 5.28
CA TRP A 53 -15.44 4.26 4.23
C TRP A 53 -16.89 4.40 4.69
N ILE A 54 -17.24 3.80 5.83
CA ILE A 54 -18.60 3.85 6.36
C ILE A 54 -18.99 5.29 6.69
N THR A 55 -18.19 5.99 7.49
CA THR A 55 -18.57 7.31 8.02
C THR A 55 -18.54 8.38 6.93
N GLN A 56 -17.44 8.51 6.23
CA GLN A 56 -17.27 9.62 5.30
C GLN A 56 -17.81 9.34 3.89
N ARG A 57 -17.57 8.16 3.34
CA ARG A 57 -18.04 7.88 1.97
C ARG A 57 -19.50 7.49 1.88
N VAL A 58 -20.03 6.78 2.86
CA VAL A 58 -21.44 6.34 2.82
C VAL A 58 -22.35 7.41 3.44
N GLU A 59 -22.07 7.82 4.67
CA GLU A 59 -22.95 8.76 5.39
C GLU A 59 -22.89 10.17 4.83
N GLU A 60 -21.69 10.73 4.63
CA GLU A 60 -21.53 12.08 4.10
C GLU A 60 -21.96 12.17 2.64
N ASN A 61 -21.65 11.18 1.81
CA ASN A 61 -22.10 11.17 0.42
C ASN A 61 -23.64 11.05 0.33
N THR A 62 -24.26 10.28 1.23
CA THR A 62 -25.72 10.19 1.32
C THR A 62 -26.32 11.56 1.70
N THR A 63 -25.68 12.27 2.61
CA THR A 63 -26.08 13.63 3.01
C THR A 63 -25.93 14.63 1.86
N LEU A 64 -24.80 14.57 1.14
CA LEU A 64 -24.58 15.40 -0.04
C LEU A 64 -25.61 15.13 -1.15
N ARG A 65 -25.94 13.87 -1.42
CA ARG A 65 -26.98 13.51 -2.40
C ARG A 65 -28.35 14.05 -2.04
N LYS A 66 -28.70 14.04 -0.77
CA LYS A 66 -29.98 14.66 -0.30
C LYS A 66 -29.94 16.18 -0.47
N LYS A 67 -28.84 16.83 -0.09
CA LYS A 67 -28.66 18.29 -0.16
C LYS A 67 -28.68 18.79 -1.60
N PHE A 68 -28.05 18.11 -2.51
CA PHE A 68 -27.90 18.49 -3.92
C PHE A 68 -28.79 17.68 -4.86
N LYS A 69 -29.96 17.23 -4.38
CA LYS A 69 -30.88 16.36 -5.17
C LYS A 69 -31.23 16.93 -6.55
N ASN A 70 -31.37 18.25 -6.66
CA ASN A 70 -31.75 18.94 -7.89
C ASN A 70 -30.58 19.75 -8.50
N ASP A 71 -29.36 19.59 -8.02
CA ASP A 71 -28.15 20.25 -8.53
C ASP A 71 -27.01 19.25 -8.72
N PRO A 72 -26.95 18.54 -9.88
CA PRO A 72 -25.92 17.60 -10.16
C PRO A 72 -24.50 18.19 -10.16
N GLN A 73 -24.36 19.44 -10.62
CA GLN A 73 -23.05 20.10 -10.66
C GLN A 73 -22.56 20.50 -9.26
N GLY A 74 -23.49 20.94 -8.41
CA GLY A 74 -23.23 21.22 -7.01
C GLY A 74 -22.82 19.95 -6.25
N PHE A 75 -23.50 18.83 -6.53
CA PHE A 75 -23.13 17.53 -5.98
C PHE A 75 -21.71 17.11 -6.38
N GLU A 76 -21.38 17.16 -7.67
CA GLU A 76 -20.04 16.79 -8.17
C GLU A 76 -18.91 17.63 -7.54
N ARG A 77 -19.15 18.94 -7.41
CA ARG A 77 -18.18 19.84 -6.74
C ARG A 77 -18.00 19.49 -5.26
N ALA A 78 -19.09 19.24 -4.55
CA ALA A 78 -19.05 18.88 -3.14
C ALA A 78 -18.42 17.50 -2.90
N GLU A 79 -18.67 16.53 -3.77
CA GLU A 79 -18.03 15.20 -3.72
C GLU A 79 -16.52 15.30 -3.95
N LYS A 80 -16.06 16.06 -4.94
CA LYS A 80 -14.63 16.31 -5.18
C LYS A 80 -13.96 17.02 -4.01
N GLN A 81 -14.65 17.98 -3.40
CA GLN A 81 -14.14 18.67 -2.22
C GLN A 81 -14.00 17.71 -1.03
N LEU A 82 -15.00 16.87 -0.79
CA LEU A 82 -14.95 15.86 0.25
C LEU A 82 -13.78 14.89 0.04
N GLU A 83 -13.55 14.42 -1.18
CA GLU A 83 -12.39 13.57 -1.52
C GLU A 83 -11.06 14.26 -1.25
N HIS A 84 -10.96 15.52 -1.58
CA HIS A 84 -9.76 16.32 -1.33
C HIS A 84 -9.51 16.50 0.17
N ASP A 85 -10.52 16.91 0.93
CA ASP A 85 -10.41 17.24 2.35
C ASP A 85 -10.10 16.01 3.21
N THR A 86 -10.58 14.87 2.78
CA THR A 86 -10.35 13.58 3.46
C THR A 86 -9.08 12.87 3.03
N GLY A 87 -8.38 13.36 2.03
CA GLY A 87 -7.14 12.77 1.53
C GLY A 87 -7.31 11.46 0.77
N GLY A 88 -8.56 11.01 0.52
CA GLY A 88 -8.85 9.74 -0.14
C GLY A 88 -8.21 9.60 -1.51
N LYS A 89 -8.06 10.69 -2.22
CA LYS A 89 -7.39 10.77 -3.52
C LYS A 89 -5.92 10.31 -3.50
N TYR A 90 -5.24 10.43 -2.36
CA TYR A 90 -3.79 10.16 -2.28
C TYR A 90 -3.45 8.75 -1.78
N TRP A 91 -4.41 7.98 -1.29
CA TRP A 91 -4.13 6.67 -0.68
C TRP A 91 -3.55 5.63 -1.63
N PRO A 92 -4.13 5.41 -2.82
CA PRO A 92 -3.53 4.46 -3.77
C PRO A 92 -2.11 4.86 -4.14
N SER A 93 -1.86 6.14 -4.36
CA SER A 93 -0.53 6.67 -4.67
C SER A 93 0.45 6.47 -3.53
N ASN A 94 0.02 6.66 -2.28
CA ASN A 94 0.84 6.41 -1.11
C ASN A 94 1.22 4.93 -0.98
N GLU A 95 0.30 4.01 -1.22
CA GLU A 95 0.59 2.57 -1.16
C GLU A 95 1.59 2.14 -2.24
N ILE A 96 1.52 2.71 -3.43
CA ILE A 96 2.52 2.52 -4.47
C ILE A 96 3.89 3.04 -3.99
N CYS A 97 3.93 4.24 -3.43
CA CYS A 97 5.16 4.84 -2.90
C CYS A 97 5.76 4.01 -1.74
N ILE A 98 4.93 3.47 -0.84
CA ILE A 98 5.37 2.60 0.25
C ILE A 98 6.06 1.35 -0.30
N ARG A 99 5.47 0.67 -1.28
CA ARG A 99 6.05 -0.53 -1.90
C ARG A 99 7.38 -0.22 -2.60
N HIS A 100 7.46 0.88 -3.33
CA HIS A 100 8.70 1.30 -3.98
C HIS A 100 9.77 1.69 -2.96
N ALA A 101 9.41 2.40 -1.90
CA ALA A 101 10.34 2.76 -0.83
C ALA A 101 10.90 1.52 -0.13
N GLU A 102 10.07 0.52 0.13
CA GLU A 102 10.52 -0.77 0.66
C GLU A 102 11.46 -1.48 -0.31
N GLY A 103 11.15 -1.52 -1.61
CA GLY A 103 12.04 -2.14 -2.61
C GLY A 103 13.44 -1.52 -2.66
N VAL A 104 13.57 -0.22 -2.37
CA VAL A 104 14.84 0.52 -2.44
C VAL A 104 15.55 0.59 -1.08
N ARG A 105 14.79 0.78 0.01
CA ARG A 105 15.34 1.15 1.33
C ARG A 105 15.24 0.06 2.38
N SER A 106 14.51 -1.02 2.11
CA SER A 106 14.33 -2.09 3.08
C SER A 106 15.68 -2.67 3.54
N ASN A 107 15.76 -2.94 4.83
CA ASN A 107 16.83 -3.76 5.37
C ASN A 107 16.56 -5.26 5.16
N ASN A 108 15.38 -5.58 4.62
CA ASN A 108 14.96 -6.92 4.29
C ASN A 108 14.53 -7.02 2.81
N PRO A 109 15.48 -6.94 1.87
CA PRO A 109 15.17 -6.88 0.44
C PRO A 109 14.54 -8.15 -0.13
N VAL A 110 14.73 -9.30 0.52
CA VAL A 110 14.07 -10.56 0.10
C VAL A 110 12.58 -10.49 0.42
N LEU A 111 12.23 -10.10 1.64
CA LEU A 111 10.82 -9.90 2.04
C LEU A 111 10.15 -8.83 1.16
N ALA A 112 10.84 -7.72 0.91
CA ALA A 112 10.32 -6.66 0.05
C ALA A 112 10.04 -7.17 -1.37
N LYS A 113 10.93 -8.02 -1.92
CA LYS A 113 10.74 -8.63 -3.23
C LYS A 113 9.59 -9.64 -3.26
N LEU A 114 9.46 -10.48 -2.25
CA LEU A 114 8.34 -11.41 -2.12
C LEU A 114 7.01 -10.66 -1.99
N TRP A 115 6.97 -9.63 -1.16
CA TRP A 115 5.81 -8.77 -1.06
C TRP A 115 5.43 -8.15 -2.40
N TYR A 116 6.39 -7.62 -3.14
CA TYR A 116 6.16 -7.06 -4.48
C TYR A 116 5.63 -8.11 -5.46
N PHE A 117 6.20 -9.32 -5.43
CA PHE A 117 5.74 -10.45 -6.26
C PHE A 117 4.30 -10.84 -5.93
N TRP A 118 3.98 -11.06 -4.66
CA TRP A 118 2.66 -11.50 -4.24
C TRP A 118 1.60 -10.42 -4.43
N THR A 119 1.92 -9.14 -4.23
CA THR A 119 0.97 -8.05 -4.51
C THR A 119 0.62 -7.96 -6.00
N ASN A 120 1.56 -8.27 -6.88
CA ASN A 120 1.28 -8.34 -8.31
C ASN A 120 0.52 -9.61 -8.70
N HIS A 121 0.72 -10.70 -7.98
CA HIS A 121 0.04 -11.98 -8.24
C HIS A 121 -1.40 -11.96 -7.73
N PHE A 122 -1.63 -11.44 -6.54
CA PHE A 122 -2.96 -11.24 -5.96
C PHE A 122 -3.45 -9.81 -6.19
N THR A 123 -3.44 -9.38 -7.45
CA THR A 123 -3.83 -8.01 -7.80
C THR A 123 -5.30 -7.77 -7.50
N ILE A 124 -5.57 -6.74 -6.71
CA ILE A 124 -6.89 -6.16 -6.53
C ILE A 124 -6.87 -4.83 -7.30
N SER A 125 -7.85 -4.65 -8.18
CA SER A 125 -7.97 -3.39 -8.93
C SER A 125 -8.37 -2.26 -7.98
N ASP A 126 -7.58 -1.19 -7.95
CA ASP A 126 -7.87 0.04 -7.23
C ASP A 126 -8.80 0.99 -8.00
N THR A 127 -9.15 0.63 -9.25
CA THR A 127 -10.06 1.43 -10.08
C THR A 127 -11.53 1.31 -9.68
N GLN A 128 -11.85 0.35 -8.82
CA GLN A 128 -13.19 0.15 -8.28
C GLN A 128 -13.31 0.86 -6.93
N ARG A 129 -14.43 1.55 -6.68
CA ARG A 129 -14.63 2.38 -5.48
C ARG A 129 -14.41 1.65 -4.13
N LEU A 130 -14.76 0.38 -4.03
CA LEU A 130 -14.60 -0.40 -2.79
C LEU A 130 -13.15 -0.91 -2.58
N PRO A 131 -12.51 -1.57 -3.55
CA PRO A 131 -11.13 -2.01 -3.43
C PRO A 131 -10.14 -0.88 -3.20
N GLU A 132 -10.39 0.33 -3.72
CA GLU A 132 -9.54 1.51 -3.53
C GLU A 132 -9.17 1.74 -2.06
N PHE A 133 -10.10 1.51 -1.12
CA PHE A 133 -9.88 1.76 0.30
C PHE A 133 -9.22 0.59 1.04
N SER A 134 -9.33 -0.64 0.53
CA SER A 134 -8.82 -1.84 1.21
C SER A 134 -7.52 -2.38 0.64
N THR A 135 -7.19 -2.04 -0.60
CA THR A 135 -6.05 -2.62 -1.32
C THR A 135 -4.73 -2.42 -0.58
N GLY A 136 -4.47 -1.22 -0.07
CA GLY A 136 -3.23 -0.93 0.64
C GLY A 136 -3.10 -1.69 1.94
N ALA A 137 -4.13 -1.68 2.78
CA ALA A 137 -4.17 -2.43 4.01
C ALA A 137 -4.07 -3.94 3.76
N TYR A 138 -4.78 -4.47 2.75
CA TYR A 138 -4.68 -5.85 2.32
C TYR A 138 -3.24 -6.24 1.96
N HIS A 139 -2.57 -5.43 1.16
CA HIS A 139 -1.19 -5.69 0.76
C HIS A 139 -0.22 -5.65 1.95
N ARG A 140 -0.41 -4.75 2.90
CA ARG A 140 0.48 -4.61 4.06
C ARG A 140 0.19 -5.63 5.17
N GLU A 141 -1.08 -5.80 5.51
CA GLU A 141 -1.49 -6.54 6.70
C GLU A 141 -1.69 -8.04 6.41
N PHE A 142 -2.04 -8.40 5.18
CA PHE A 142 -2.21 -9.79 4.79
C PHE A 142 -1.05 -10.32 3.97
N ILE A 143 -0.69 -9.69 2.86
CA ILE A 143 0.31 -10.27 1.95
C ILE A 143 1.72 -10.14 2.51
N ARG A 144 2.06 -8.99 3.12
CA ARG A 144 3.40 -8.79 3.66
C ARG A 144 3.61 -9.50 4.99
N ALA A 145 2.57 -9.66 5.78
CA ALA A 145 2.63 -10.24 7.12
C ALA A 145 2.58 -11.78 7.14
N ASN A 146 2.23 -12.43 6.02
CA ASN A 146 2.13 -13.89 5.87
C ASN A 146 3.02 -14.39 4.75
#